data_ddb1785612fb626dbcd3c25281226389
#
_entry.id   ddb1785612fb626dbcd3c25281226389
#
_cell.length_a   1.000
_cell.length_b   1.000
_cell.length_c   1.000
_cell.angle_alpha   90.00
_cell.angle_beta   90.00
_cell.angle_gamma   90.00
#
_symmetry.space_group_name_H-M   'P 1'
#
loop_
_entity.id
_entity.type
_entity.pdbx_description
1 polymer ?
#
loop_
_entity_poly.entity_id
_entity_poly.type
_entity_poly.pdbx_seq_one_letter_code
_entity_poly.pdbx_strand_id
1 'polypeptide(L)'
;MIMKKLETAFTLALASIILFAGVCLADTFTNRQTSEILHGYITSRSPGSAQSARRDSSSPKAAEADDAPISIFTQEKGLLKLNLKEWEIKRDNLGRNNKVIVVPVDEAIMCEIETDAFEKAIADSSQEGPLLILVEIDTPGGRVDLAQRMCTAITKGADCNVIAFVKGGKYGGAISAGAAVALSCNKIYMTDNTIIGAATLVTMPKDKDQLKDKKYEDVVNEKMSSAWRAYLASLAQQNDRPGLLARAMVDSSIEVIEVNQGAKRLFIEPMNKKPDQPVTRTWNKSGSLLTLTAKEAIECTIADGLVGSREQLLQQLQAGDANVVTDKKVASARKDLQIAQRKMDEALKSFDMKVKQSKYSQPAPKFLGMLRGARTDVENLKNLAKKYPDLHMDIDSIEAELNSINAAYENALRETKRRN
;
A
#
# COMPACT_ATOMS: atom_id res chain seq x y z
N MET A 1 -12.45 -61.71 6.39
CA MET A 1 -12.49 -60.90 7.65
C MET A 1 -11.49 -59.76 7.65
N ILE A 2 -10.38 -59.83 6.97
CA ILE A 2 -9.36 -58.76 6.87
C ILE A 2 -9.80 -57.62 5.93
N MET A 3 -10.45 -57.89 4.81
CA MET A 3 -10.94 -56.84 3.87
C MET A 3 -12.02 -55.91 4.48
N LYS A 4 -12.95 -56.45 5.29
CA LYS A 4 -13.98 -55.60 5.96
C LYS A 4 -13.41 -54.64 7.01
N LYS A 5 -12.28 -55.01 7.65
CA LYS A 5 -11.56 -54.15 8.59
C LYS A 5 -10.77 -53.03 7.88
N LEU A 6 -10.33 -53.24 6.64
CA LEU A 6 -9.65 -52.23 5.84
C LEU A 6 -10.66 -51.19 5.34
N GLU A 7 -11.85 -51.61 4.88
CA GLU A 7 -12.91 -50.65 4.43
C GLU A 7 -13.43 -49.79 5.58
N THR A 8 -13.61 -50.33 6.77
CA THR A 8 -14.02 -49.54 7.95
C THR A 8 -12.93 -48.59 8.45
N ALA A 9 -11.65 -48.95 8.33
CA ALA A 9 -10.53 -48.04 8.64
C ALA A 9 -10.40 -46.92 7.61
N PHE A 10 -10.65 -47.21 6.33
CA PHE A 10 -10.59 -46.23 5.28
C PHE A 10 -11.77 -45.25 5.32
N THR A 11 -12.98 -45.74 5.64
CA THR A 11 -14.16 -44.86 5.82
C THR A 11 -14.05 -44.02 7.10
N LEU A 12 -13.46 -44.50 8.19
CA LEU A 12 -13.21 -43.70 9.38
C LEU A 12 -12.08 -42.66 9.13
N ALA A 13 -11.05 -42.99 8.35
CA ALA A 13 -10.01 -42.04 7.97
C ALA A 13 -10.54 -40.97 7.03
N LEU A 14 -11.42 -41.34 6.07
CA LEU A 14 -12.07 -40.37 5.15
C LEU A 14 -13.08 -39.49 5.92
N ALA A 15 -13.83 -40.05 6.87
CA ALA A 15 -14.73 -39.28 7.74
C ALA A 15 -13.95 -38.33 8.67
N SER A 16 -12.75 -38.71 9.14
CA SER A 16 -11.89 -37.83 9.92
C SER A 16 -11.29 -36.69 9.06
N ILE A 17 -11.00 -36.97 7.80
CA ILE A 17 -10.50 -35.94 6.84
C ILE A 17 -11.63 -34.97 6.47
N ILE A 18 -12.86 -35.46 6.35
CA ILE A 18 -14.04 -34.62 6.05
C ILE A 18 -14.47 -33.77 7.29
N LEU A 19 -14.26 -34.29 8.52
CA LEU A 19 -14.50 -33.50 9.74
C LEU A 19 -13.45 -32.39 9.97
N PHE A 20 -12.26 -32.48 9.35
CA PHE A 20 -11.25 -31.40 9.43
C PHE A 20 -11.41 -30.32 8.33
N ALA A 21 -12.26 -30.53 7.32
CA ALA A 21 -12.51 -29.57 6.25
C ALA A 21 -13.54 -28.48 6.60
N GLY A 22 -13.98 -28.42 7.86
CA GLY A 22 -15.00 -27.47 8.30
C GLY A 22 -14.67 -26.74 9.60
N VAL A 23 -13.40 -26.52 9.94
CA VAL A 23 -13.07 -25.57 11.01
C VAL A 23 -13.25 -24.16 10.43
N CYS A 24 -14.50 -23.69 10.46
CA CYS A 24 -14.82 -22.30 10.35
C CYS A 24 -13.98 -21.57 11.44
N LEU A 25 -13.02 -20.76 11.04
CA LEU A 25 -12.20 -19.93 11.92
C LEU A 25 -13.08 -18.81 12.50
N ALA A 26 -14.04 -19.16 13.33
CA ALA A 26 -14.97 -18.25 13.99
C ALA A 26 -14.71 -18.26 15.49
N ASP A 27 -14.79 -17.10 16.13
CA ASP A 27 -14.75 -17.00 17.59
C ASP A 27 -15.90 -17.83 18.19
N THR A 28 -15.63 -18.51 19.29
CA THR A 28 -16.62 -19.27 20.02
C THR A 28 -17.08 -18.46 21.23
N PHE A 29 -18.36 -18.19 21.31
CA PHE A 29 -19.00 -17.49 22.43
C PHE A 29 -19.80 -18.50 23.23
N THR A 30 -19.44 -18.68 24.51
CA THR A 30 -20.14 -19.59 25.40
C THR A 30 -20.88 -18.81 26.48
N ASN A 31 -22.19 -18.96 26.58
CA ASN A 31 -22.96 -18.34 27.64
C ASN A 31 -22.66 -19.05 28.96
N ARG A 32 -22.24 -18.30 29.99
CA ARG A 32 -21.81 -18.83 31.30
C ARG A 32 -22.96 -19.44 32.13
N GLN A 33 -24.20 -19.04 31.86
CA GLN A 33 -25.38 -19.49 32.60
C GLN A 33 -26.11 -20.62 31.88
N THR A 34 -26.30 -20.48 30.54
CA THR A 34 -27.08 -21.43 29.74
C THR A 34 -26.25 -22.50 29.06
N SER A 35 -24.90 -22.37 29.05
CA SER A 35 -23.98 -23.17 28.23
C SER A 35 -24.27 -23.13 26.73
N GLU A 36 -25.04 -22.15 26.25
CA GLU A 36 -25.27 -21.95 24.84
C GLU A 36 -23.94 -21.59 24.15
N ILE A 37 -23.67 -22.23 23.01
CA ILE A 37 -22.47 -21.97 22.20
C ILE A 37 -22.89 -21.32 20.89
N LEU A 38 -22.29 -20.17 20.60
CA LEU A 38 -22.42 -19.47 19.33
C LEU A 38 -21.06 -19.40 18.64
N HIS A 39 -21.05 -19.59 17.32
CA HIS A 39 -19.89 -19.39 16.49
C HIS A 39 -20.12 -18.15 15.63
N GLY A 40 -19.19 -17.19 15.68
CA GLY A 40 -19.36 -15.92 14.99
C GLY A 40 -18.16 -15.01 15.08
N TYR A 41 -18.33 -13.78 14.70
CA TYR A 41 -17.26 -12.78 14.63
C TYR A 41 -17.69 -11.50 15.32
N ILE A 42 -16.75 -10.86 16.01
CA ILE A 42 -17.01 -9.55 16.60
C ILE A 42 -17.02 -8.49 15.49
N THR A 43 -18.16 -7.82 15.31
CA THR A 43 -18.34 -6.78 14.28
C THR A 43 -18.09 -5.37 14.81
N SER A 44 -18.35 -5.11 16.09
CA SER A 44 -18.02 -3.84 16.74
C SER A 44 -17.81 -4.00 18.23
N ARG A 45 -16.96 -3.17 18.78
CA ARG A 45 -16.79 -2.96 20.23
C ARG A 45 -17.15 -1.50 20.53
N SER A 46 -17.76 -1.26 21.68
CA SER A 46 -17.98 0.13 22.11
C SER A 46 -16.65 0.85 22.32
N PRO A 47 -16.55 2.15 22.02
CA PRO A 47 -15.29 2.91 21.94
C PRO A 47 -14.42 2.95 23.21
N GLY A 48 -14.80 2.34 24.31
CA GLY A 48 -14.03 2.30 25.57
C GLY A 48 -13.08 1.11 25.73
N SER A 49 -13.23 0.03 24.93
CA SER A 49 -12.53 -1.24 25.18
C SER A 49 -11.17 -1.41 24.49
N ALA A 50 -10.88 -0.60 23.47
CA ALA A 50 -9.64 -0.73 22.68
C ALA A 50 -8.42 -0.03 23.28
N GLN A 51 -8.61 0.93 24.20
CA GLN A 51 -7.50 1.69 24.83
C GLN A 51 -6.92 1.03 26.08
N SER A 52 -7.58 0.03 26.67
CA SER A 52 -7.11 -0.60 27.92
C SER A 52 -6.10 -1.72 27.71
N ALA A 53 -5.93 -2.25 26.49
CA ALA A 53 -5.02 -3.37 26.23
C ALA A 53 -3.52 -2.98 26.12
N ARG A 54 -3.18 -1.69 26.19
CA ARG A 54 -1.78 -1.19 26.10
C ARG A 54 -1.36 -0.27 27.25
N ARG A 55 -2.00 -0.32 28.42
CA ARG A 55 -1.52 0.43 29.58
C ARG A 55 -1.18 -0.49 30.76
N ASP A 56 0.00 -0.24 31.31
CA ASP A 56 0.62 -0.85 32.48
C ASP A 56 -0.36 -1.36 33.54
N SER A 57 0.01 -2.51 34.12
CA SER A 57 -0.67 -3.28 35.17
C SER A 57 -0.74 -2.59 36.55
N SER A 58 -0.74 -1.26 36.61
CA SER A 58 -0.69 -0.51 37.89
C SER A 58 -1.77 0.54 38.13
N SER A 59 -2.93 0.48 37.44
CA SER A 59 -4.04 1.43 37.69
C SER A 59 -5.35 0.73 38.04
N PRO A 60 -6.04 1.08 39.16
CA PRO A 60 -7.25 0.39 39.63
C PRO A 60 -8.57 0.77 38.87
N LYS A 61 -8.51 1.29 37.66
CA LYS A 61 -9.68 1.62 36.83
C LYS A 61 -10.02 0.60 35.72
N ALA A 62 -9.47 -0.61 35.79
CA ALA A 62 -9.74 -1.65 34.79
C ALA A 62 -11.13 -2.31 34.91
N ALA A 63 -11.89 -2.06 35.98
CA ALA A 63 -13.15 -2.74 36.23
C ALA A 63 -14.37 -2.21 35.47
N GLU A 64 -14.32 -1.00 34.89
CA GLU A 64 -15.49 -0.41 34.18
C GLU A 64 -15.51 -0.70 32.66
N ALA A 65 -14.45 -1.28 32.09
CA ALA A 65 -14.35 -1.58 30.66
C ALA A 65 -15.06 -2.90 30.25
N ASP A 66 -15.36 -3.76 31.21
CA ASP A 66 -15.94 -5.09 30.95
C ASP A 66 -17.48 -5.09 30.77
N ASP A 67 -18.15 -3.95 30.93
CA ASP A 67 -19.60 -3.85 30.85
C ASP A 67 -20.14 -3.44 29.46
N ALA A 68 -19.27 -3.09 28.53
CA ALA A 68 -19.73 -2.64 27.22
C ALA A 68 -20.19 -3.82 26.34
N PRO A 69 -21.41 -3.78 25.79
CA PRO A 69 -21.87 -4.83 24.89
C PRO A 69 -21.03 -4.87 23.62
N ILE A 70 -20.73 -6.07 23.16
CA ILE A 70 -20.11 -6.32 21.85
C ILE A 70 -21.17 -6.73 20.85
N SER A 71 -21.00 -6.31 19.60
CA SER A 71 -21.81 -6.82 18.50
C SER A 71 -21.07 -7.95 17.82
N ILE A 72 -21.73 -9.09 17.65
CA ILE A 72 -21.21 -10.24 16.92
C ILE A 72 -22.14 -10.55 15.73
N PHE A 73 -21.58 -11.11 14.68
CA PHE A 73 -22.34 -11.72 13.61
C PHE A 73 -22.16 -13.24 13.69
N THR A 74 -23.26 -13.97 13.65
CA THR A 74 -23.30 -15.44 13.59
C THR A 74 -24.02 -15.86 12.32
N GLN A 75 -23.59 -16.97 11.71
CA GLN A 75 -24.22 -17.46 10.48
C GLN A 75 -25.67 -17.92 10.74
N GLU A 76 -25.95 -18.44 11.97
CA GLU A 76 -27.27 -18.97 12.31
C GLU A 76 -28.27 -17.91 12.77
N LYS A 77 -27.80 -16.89 13.51
CA LYS A 77 -28.67 -15.91 14.18
C LYS A 77 -28.48 -14.47 13.70
N GLY A 78 -27.57 -14.25 12.75
CA GLY A 78 -27.25 -12.92 12.24
C GLY A 78 -26.54 -12.03 13.26
N LEU A 79 -26.86 -10.74 13.29
CA LEU A 79 -26.24 -9.75 14.15
C LEU A 79 -26.82 -9.81 15.56
N LEU A 80 -25.99 -10.08 16.57
CA LEU A 80 -26.37 -10.15 17.97
C LEU A 80 -25.54 -9.16 18.81
N LYS A 81 -26.13 -8.72 19.92
CA LYS A 81 -25.40 -7.97 20.95
C LYS A 81 -25.21 -8.87 22.16
N LEU A 82 -23.95 -9.06 22.58
CA LEU A 82 -23.60 -9.89 23.73
C LEU A 82 -23.02 -9.03 24.85
N ASN A 83 -23.37 -9.36 26.09
CA ASN A 83 -22.77 -8.77 27.27
C ASN A 83 -21.60 -9.64 27.73
N LEU A 84 -20.39 -9.07 27.80
CA LEU A 84 -19.17 -9.78 28.18
C LEU A 84 -19.20 -10.43 29.59
N LYS A 85 -20.08 -9.97 30.48
CA LYS A 85 -20.30 -10.62 31.80
C LYS A 85 -20.96 -11.98 31.70
N GLU A 86 -21.82 -12.15 30.72
CA GLU A 86 -22.63 -13.38 30.54
C GLU A 86 -21.96 -14.35 29.58
N TRP A 87 -21.05 -13.89 28.74
CA TRP A 87 -20.46 -14.68 27.69
C TRP A 87 -18.93 -14.79 27.83
N GLU A 88 -18.44 -16.01 27.74
CA GLU A 88 -17.02 -16.31 27.59
C GLU A 88 -16.65 -16.33 26.10
N ILE A 89 -15.55 -15.70 25.75
CA ILE A 89 -15.08 -15.64 24.36
C ILE A 89 -13.82 -16.47 24.23
N LYS A 90 -13.90 -17.58 23.49
CA LYS A 90 -12.72 -18.29 23.01
C LYS A 90 -12.43 -17.81 21.60
N ARG A 91 -11.35 -17.07 21.48
CA ARG A 91 -10.94 -16.49 20.20
C ARG A 91 -10.34 -17.54 19.29
N ASP A 92 -10.90 -17.69 18.10
CA ASP A 92 -10.21 -18.20 16.93
C ASP A 92 -9.57 -17.01 16.18
N ASN A 93 -8.67 -17.24 15.25
CA ASN A 93 -7.99 -16.18 14.49
C ASN A 93 -7.30 -15.09 15.34
N LEU A 94 -6.75 -15.45 16.47
CA LEU A 94 -6.03 -14.52 17.34
C LEU A 94 -6.85 -13.26 17.73
N GLY A 95 -8.16 -13.37 17.81
CA GLY A 95 -9.05 -12.27 18.18
C GLY A 95 -9.33 -11.24 17.09
N ARG A 96 -9.15 -11.60 15.84
CA ARG A 96 -9.43 -10.71 14.69
C ARG A 96 -10.92 -10.51 14.45
N ASN A 97 -11.26 -9.34 13.95
CA ASN A 97 -12.62 -9.02 13.51
C ASN A 97 -12.91 -9.65 12.14
N ASN A 98 -14.17 -10.07 11.90
CA ASN A 98 -14.58 -10.55 10.57
C ASN A 98 -14.70 -9.39 9.57
N LYS A 99 -13.60 -8.73 9.31
CA LYS A 99 -13.47 -7.56 8.47
C LYS A 99 -12.29 -7.71 7.52
N VAL A 100 -12.47 -7.35 6.28
CA VAL A 100 -11.42 -7.19 5.30
C VAL A 100 -11.32 -5.71 4.94
N ILE A 101 -10.13 -5.13 5.07
CA ILE A 101 -9.89 -3.73 4.72
C ILE A 101 -9.13 -3.70 3.41
N VAL A 102 -9.71 -3.03 2.42
CA VAL A 102 -9.13 -2.88 1.09
C VAL A 102 -8.40 -1.54 1.00
N VAL A 103 -7.12 -1.58 0.66
CA VAL A 103 -6.29 -0.39 0.44
C VAL A 103 -5.86 -0.35 -1.03
N PRO A 104 -6.39 0.57 -1.85
CA PRO A 104 -6.07 0.65 -3.27
C PRO A 104 -4.69 1.26 -3.53
N VAL A 105 -3.98 0.71 -4.53
CA VAL A 105 -2.78 1.28 -5.18
C VAL A 105 -3.05 1.25 -6.68
N ASP A 106 -3.80 2.23 -7.17
CA ASP A 106 -4.43 2.26 -8.49
C ASP A 106 -3.95 3.42 -9.38
N GLU A 107 -2.87 4.10 -8.99
CA GLU A 107 -2.20 5.14 -9.75
C GLU A 107 -0.68 5.03 -9.61
N ALA A 108 0.06 5.92 -10.29
CA ALA A 108 1.52 5.98 -10.19
C ALA A 108 1.96 6.37 -8.75
N ILE A 109 2.97 5.69 -8.22
CA ILE A 109 3.54 5.95 -6.89
C ILE A 109 4.49 7.15 -6.98
N MET A 110 3.93 8.36 -7.06
CA MET A 110 4.69 9.58 -7.32
C MET A 110 4.51 10.66 -6.26
N CYS A 111 3.45 10.58 -5.44
CA CYS A 111 3.05 11.61 -4.49
C CYS A 111 3.35 11.21 -3.05
N GLU A 112 3.99 12.11 -2.30
CA GLU A 112 4.29 11.91 -0.88
C GLU A 112 3.01 11.86 -0.05
N ILE A 113 2.05 12.75 -0.32
CA ILE A 113 0.79 12.80 0.40
C ILE A 113 -0.05 11.50 0.23
N GLU A 114 0.00 10.87 -0.96
CA GLU A 114 -0.67 9.58 -1.16
C GLU A 114 0.06 8.45 -0.43
N THR A 115 1.39 8.50 -0.37
CA THR A 115 2.21 7.55 0.38
C THR A 115 1.99 7.67 1.89
N ASP A 116 1.96 8.90 2.43
CA ASP A 116 1.61 9.16 3.83
C ASP A 116 0.22 8.62 4.18
N ALA A 117 -0.75 8.82 3.28
CA ALA A 117 -2.10 8.31 3.42
C ALA A 117 -2.15 6.77 3.37
N PHE A 118 -1.32 6.13 2.53
CA PHE A 118 -1.18 4.68 2.47
C PHE A 118 -0.58 4.11 3.77
N GLU A 119 0.52 4.69 4.26
CA GLU A 119 1.14 4.29 5.52
C GLU A 119 0.13 4.37 6.67
N LYS A 120 -0.61 5.47 6.73
CA LYS A 120 -1.67 5.65 7.72
C LYS A 120 -2.82 4.67 7.53
N ALA A 121 -3.21 4.36 6.28
CA ALA A 121 -4.25 3.37 5.99
C ALA A 121 -3.86 1.98 6.50
N ILE A 122 -2.61 1.55 6.27
CA ILE A 122 -2.11 0.26 6.79
C ILE A 122 -2.07 0.25 8.32
N ALA A 123 -1.52 1.30 8.94
CA ALA A 123 -1.41 1.38 10.41
C ALA A 123 -2.78 1.41 11.11
N ASP A 124 -3.69 2.28 10.67
CA ASP A 124 -5.04 2.38 11.23
C ASP A 124 -5.82 1.06 11.01
N SER A 125 -5.70 0.47 9.80
CA SER A 125 -6.34 -0.80 9.47
C SER A 125 -5.84 -1.92 10.37
N SER A 126 -4.54 -1.99 10.61
CA SER A 126 -3.96 -3.00 11.50
C SER A 126 -4.49 -2.89 12.93
N GLN A 127 -4.66 -1.67 13.43
CA GLN A 127 -5.21 -1.42 14.79
C GLN A 127 -6.67 -1.88 14.94
N GLU A 128 -7.42 -1.94 13.86
CA GLU A 128 -8.80 -2.45 13.87
C GLU A 128 -8.85 -3.97 14.02
N GLY A 129 -7.74 -4.69 13.86
CA GLY A 129 -7.64 -6.14 13.97
C GLY A 129 -8.46 -6.92 12.94
N PRO A 130 -8.37 -6.59 11.63
CA PRO A 130 -9.15 -7.28 10.59
C PRO A 130 -8.63 -8.70 10.37
N LEU A 131 -9.38 -9.54 9.67
CA LEU A 131 -8.93 -10.85 9.18
C LEU A 131 -7.68 -10.70 8.31
N LEU A 132 -7.74 -9.75 7.39
CA LEU A 132 -6.63 -9.40 6.51
C LEU A 132 -6.80 -7.97 5.98
N ILE A 133 -5.70 -7.42 5.49
CA ILE A 133 -5.68 -6.22 4.66
C ILE A 133 -5.44 -6.66 3.21
N LEU A 134 -6.29 -6.19 2.30
CA LEU A 134 -6.20 -6.46 0.88
C LEU A 134 -5.64 -5.23 0.16
N VAL A 135 -4.41 -5.30 -0.33
CA VAL A 135 -3.81 -4.25 -1.17
C VAL A 135 -4.18 -4.55 -2.62
N GLU A 136 -5.08 -3.76 -3.19
CA GLU A 136 -5.46 -3.87 -4.60
C GLU A 136 -4.52 -3.06 -5.47
N ILE A 137 -3.82 -3.75 -6.40
CA ILE A 137 -2.73 -3.17 -7.17
C ILE A 137 -3.08 -3.13 -8.66
N ASP A 138 -3.01 -1.92 -9.24
CA ASP A 138 -2.97 -1.64 -10.67
C ASP A 138 -2.16 -0.36 -10.89
N THR A 139 -0.84 -0.48 -10.99
CA THR A 139 0.08 0.68 -11.01
C THR A 139 1.20 0.49 -12.02
N PRO A 140 1.62 1.57 -12.72
CA PRO A 140 2.80 1.55 -13.57
C PRO A 140 4.10 1.63 -12.75
N GLY A 141 4.02 1.75 -11.42
CA GLY A 141 5.15 2.00 -10.54
C GLY A 141 5.36 3.48 -10.22
N GLY A 142 6.61 3.86 -9.97
CA GLY A 142 6.93 5.24 -9.62
C GLY A 142 8.24 5.37 -8.83
N ARG A 143 8.29 6.33 -7.90
CA ARG A 143 9.44 6.64 -7.06
C ARG A 143 9.79 5.49 -6.14
N VAL A 144 11.06 5.10 -6.15
CA VAL A 144 11.58 3.97 -5.35
C VAL A 144 11.50 4.26 -3.84
N ASP A 145 11.84 5.47 -3.43
CA ASP A 145 11.81 5.90 -2.04
C ASP A 145 10.39 5.81 -1.44
N LEU A 146 9.37 6.22 -2.20
CA LEU A 146 7.97 6.11 -1.80
C LEU A 146 7.51 4.64 -1.74
N ALA A 147 7.91 3.84 -2.72
CA ALA A 147 7.61 2.41 -2.72
C ALA A 147 8.26 1.70 -1.53
N GLN A 148 9.51 2.04 -1.15
CA GLN A 148 10.16 1.50 0.04
C GLN A 148 9.42 1.84 1.33
N ARG A 149 8.87 3.05 1.44
CA ARG A 149 8.00 3.45 2.55
C ARG A 149 6.73 2.60 2.60
N MET A 150 6.05 2.42 1.46
CA MET A 150 4.85 1.55 1.37
C MET A 150 5.17 0.11 1.75
N CYS A 151 6.27 -0.46 1.25
CA CYS A 151 6.73 -1.80 1.62
C CYS A 151 7.02 -1.92 3.13
N THR A 152 7.63 -0.88 3.72
CA THR A 152 7.91 -0.83 5.16
C THR A 152 6.62 -0.79 5.98
N ALA A 153 5.63 -0.01 5.55
CA ALA A 153 4.32 0.02 6.19
C ALA A 153 3.64 -1.36 6.17
N ILE A 154 3.74 -2.08 5.05
CA ILE A 154 3.21 -3.45 4.93
C ILE A 154 3.97 -4.41 5.86
N THR A 155 5.30 -4.46 5.77
CA THR A 155 6.11 -5.49 6.44
C THR A 155 6.29 -5.28 7.94
N LYS A 156 6.22 -4.04 8.42
CA LYS A 156 6.46 -3.67 9.83
C LYS A 156 5.26 -3.01 10.50
N GLY A 157 4.32 -2.47 9.74
CA GLY A 157 3.17 -1.74 10.27
C GLY A 157 1.92 -2.59 10.41
N ALA A 158 1.85 -3.75 9.77
CA ALA A 158 0.69 -4.62 9.81
C ALA A 158 0.89 -5.79 10.79
N ASP A 159 -0.04 -5.97 11.73
CA ASP A 159 -0.10 -7.12 12.66
C ASP A 159 -0.96 -8.27 12.10
N CYS A 160 -1.48 -8.15 10.90
CA CYS A 160 -2.30 -9.14 10.21
C CYS A 160 -1.74 -9.45 8.82
N ASN A 161 -2.26 -10.52 8.20
CA ASN A 161 -1.88 -10.85 6.84
C ASN A 161 -2.26 -9.72 5.88
N VAL A 162 -1.29 -9.28 5.09
CA VAL A 162 -1.49 -8.36 3.96
C VAL A 162 -1.41 -9.14 2.68
N ILE A 163 -2.47 -9.09 1.88
CA ILE A 163 -2.61 -9.82 0.63
C ILE A 163 -2.56 -8.85 -0.53
N ALA A 164 -1.68 -9.06 -1.50
CA ALA A 164 -1.70 -8.34 -2.76
C ALA A 164 -2.73 -8.97 -3.70
N PHE A 165 -3.63 -8.14 -4.21
CA PHE A 165 -4.53 -8.50 -5.29
C PHE A 165 -4.19 -7.66 -6.52
N VAL A 166 -3.42 -8.25 -7.44
CA VAL A 166 -3.06 -7.59 -8.70
C VAL A 166 -4.23 -7.77 -9.65
N LYS A 167 -5.01 -6.70 -9.77
CA LYS A 167 -6.20 -6.66 -10.63
C LYS A 167 -5.87 -5.97 -11.94
N GLY A 168 -6.47 -6.43 -13.01
CA GLY A 168 -6.40 -5.71 -14.29
C GLY A 168 -7.10 -4.36 -14.19
N GLY A 169 -6.63 -3.40 -14.98
CA GLY A 169 -7.17 -2.06 -15.02
C GLY A 169 -6.41 -1.19 -16.02
N LYS A 170 -6.23 0.08 -15.70
CA LYS A 170 -5.58 1.08 -16.56
C LYS A 170 -4.12 0.73 -16.89
N TYR A 171 -3.40 0.13 -15.95
CA TYR A 171 -1.97 -0.15 -16.09
C TYR A 171 -1.67 -1.63 -16.32
N GLY A 172 -2.61 -2.51 -16.06
CA GLY A 172 -2.51 -3.94 -16.34
C GLY A 172 -1.70 -4.74 -15.32
N GLY A 173 -1.39 -4.20 -14.13
CA GLY A 173 -0.72 -5.02 -13.15
C GLY A 173 0.12 -4.28 -12.10
N ALA A 174 1.10 -4.99 -11.55
CA ALA A 174 2.06 -4.51 -10.56
C ALA A 174 3.42 -4.27 -11.24
N ILE A 175 3.57 -3.11 -11.86
CA ILE A 175 4.74 -2.80 -12.69
C ILE A 175 5.75 -1.98 -11.89
N SER A 176 7.06 -2.21 -12.11
CA SER A 176 8.15 -1.41 -11.52
C SER A 176 8.07 -1.38 -9.99
N ALA A 177 8.00 -0.20 -9.38
CA ALA A 177 7.82 -0.03 -7.93
C ALA A 177 6.57 -0.77 -7.39
N GLY A 178 5.54 -0.98 -8.21
CA GLY A 178 4.37 -1.78 -7.86
C GLY A 178 4.69 -3.26 -7.60
N ALA A 179 5.68 -3.82 -8.30
CA ALA A 179 6.16 -5.17 -8.05
C ALA A 179 6.78 -5.30 -6.65
N ALA A 180 7.51 -4.27 -6.17
CA ALA A 180 8.05 -4.26 -4.82
C ALA A 180 6.92 -4.25 -3.77
N VAL A 181 5.88 -3.43 -3.97
CA VAL A 181 4.69 -3.40 -3.09
C VAL A 181 4.01 -4.77 -3.06
N ALA A 182 3.83 -5.42 -4.21
CA ALA A 182 3.26 -6.76 -4.25
C ALA A 182 4.14 -7.79 -3.52
N LEU A 183 5.46 -7.78 -3.76
CA LEU A 183 6.41 -8.70 -3.13
C LEU A 183 6.52 -8.53 -1.61
N SER A 184 6.20 -7.35 -1.08
CA SER A 184 6.17 -7.10 0.36
C SER A 184 4.96 -7.72 1.08
N CYS A 185 3.93 -8.11 0.33
CA CYS A 185 2.73 -8.75 0.89
C CYS A 185 2.94 -10.24 1.15
N ASN A 186 2.25 -10.79 2.16
CA ASN A 186 2.35 -12.19 2.55
C ASN A 186 1.93 -13.14 1.42
N LYS A 187 0.88 -12.79 0.67
CA LYS A 187 0.39 -13.54 -0.47
C LYS A 187 0.13 -12.61 -1.66
N ILE A 188 0.27 -13.13 -2.87
CA ILE A 188 -0.01 -12.42 -4.12
C ILE A 188 -0.99 -13.22 -4.95
N TYR A 189 -2.16 -12.64 -5.22
CA TYR A 189 -3.14 -13.18 -6.15
C TYR A 189 -3.28 -12.23 -7.33
N MET A 190 -3.45 -12.80 -8.51
CA MET A 190 -3.48 -12.06 -9.77
C MET A 190 -4.75 -12.40 -10.55
N THR A 191 -5.26 -11.45 -11.34
CA THR A 191 -6.27 -11.75 -12.36
C THR A 191 -5.63 -12.14 -13.68
N ASP A 192 -6.38 -12.80 -14.55
CA ASP A 192 -5.95 -13.02 -15.93
C ASP A 192 -5.57 -11.69 -16.62
N ASN A 193 -4.63 -11.75 -17.56
CA ASN A 193 -4.14 -10.60 -18.33
C ASN A 193 -3.46 -9.50 -17.49
N THR A 194 -2.95 -9.86 -16.32
CA THR A 194 -2.10 -8.96 -15.52
C THR A 194 -0.65 -9.40 -15.54
N ILE A 195 0.23 -8.45 -15.25
CA ILE A 195 1.68 -8.66 -15.20
C ILE A 195 2.28 -8.18 -13.88
N ILE A 196 3.44 -8.74 -13.54
CA ILE A 196 4.27 -8.31 -12.42
C ILE A 196 5.75 -8.29 -12.82
N GLY A 197 6.48 -7.24 -12.44
CA GLY A 197 7.92 -7.12 -12.73
C GLY A 197 8.32 -5.80 -13.35
N ALA A 198 9.30 -5.81 -14.27
CA ALA A 198 9.84 -4.63 -14.96
C ALA A 198 10.27 -3.52 -13.97
N ALA A 199 11.05 -3.86 -12.95
CA ALA A 199 11.35 -2.99 -11.81
C ALA A 199 12.71 -2.29 -11.90
N THR A 200 13.24 -2.09 -13.10
CA THR A 200 14.52 -1.38 -13.31
C THR A 200 14.44 0.08 -12.87
N LEU A 201 15.57 0.61 -12.39
CA LEU A 201 15.67 2.02 -12.06
C LEU A 201 15.75 2.87 -13.34
N VAL A 202 14.88 3.87 -13.43
CA VAL A 202 14.97 4.89 -14.47
C VAL A 202 15.46 6.17 -13.80
N THR A 203 16.70 6.55 -14.08
CA THR A 203 17.23 7.84 -13.65
C THR A 203 16.67 8.93 -14.54
N MET A 204 15.97 9.91 -13.94
CA MET A 204 15.58 11.10 -14.68
C MET A 204 16.83 11.90 -15.06
N PRO A 205 16.96 12.36 -16.32
CA PRO A 205 18.07 13.21 -16.71
C PRO A 205 18.06 14.45 -15.82
N LYS A 206 19.15 14.68 -15.07
CA LYS A 206 19.41 15.97 -14.47
C LYS A 206 19.74 16.97 -15.59
N ASP A 207 19.47 18.27 -15.36
CA ASP A 207 19.75 19.34 -16.32
C ASP A 207 21.15 19.19 -16.94
N LYS A 208 21.23 19.41 -18.26
CA LYS A 208 22.42 19.17 -19.08
C LYS A 208 23.71 19.85 -18.59
N ASP A 209 23.61 20.82 -17.69
CA ASP A 209 24.75 21.58 -17.16
C ASP A 209 25.49 20.91 -16.00
N GLN A 210 24.96 19.80 -15.44
CA GLN A 210 25.60 19.07 -14.33
C GLN A 210 26.35 17.79 -14.73
N LEU A 211 26.39 17.46 -16.03
CA LEU A 211 27.04 16.25 -16.56
C LEU A 211 28.57 16.45 -16.67
N LYS A 212 29.28 16.71 -15.57
CA LYS A 212 30.76 16.87 -15.60
C LYS A 212 31.54 15.57 -15.43
N ASP A 213 30.93 14.47 -14.96
CA ASP A 213 31.64 13.20 -14.82
C ASP A 213 30.71 11.99 -15.01
N LYS A 214 30.54 11.55 -16.24
CA LYS A 214 29.75 10.40 -16.65
C LYS A 214 30.14 9.11 -15.89
N LYS A 215 31.42 8.93 -15.60
CA LYS A 215 31.94 7.77 -14.89
C LYS A 215 31.48 7.73 -13.43
N TYR A 216 31.38 8.89 -12.78
CA TYR A 216 30.84 8.99 -11.42
C TYR A 216 29.34 8.69 -11.39
N GLU A 217 28.58 9.18 -12.36
CA GLU A 217 27.15 8.93 -12.49
C GLU A 217 26.85 7.45 -12.71
N ASP A 218 27.61 6.77 -13.59
CA ASP A 218 27.48 5.33 -13.84
C ASP A 218 27.72 4.51 -12.56
N VAL A 219 28.72 4.88 -11.74
CA VAL A 219 29.01 4.20 -10.46
C VAL A 219 27.90 4.42 -9.44
N VAL A 220 27.33 5.62 -9.35
CA VAL A 220 26.22 5.93 -8.44
C VAL A 220 24.97 5.15 -8.86
N ASN A 221 24.66 5.15 -10.15
CA ASN A 221 23.53 4.42 -10.71
C ASN A 221 23.62 2.91 -10.45
N GLU A 222 24.84 2.32 -10.61
CA GLU A 222 25.05 0.90 -10.32
C GLU A 222 24.88 0.60 -8.81
N LYS A 223 25.38 1.45 -7.92
CA LYS A 223 25.16 1.28 -6.46
C LYS A 223 23.67 1.29 -6.12
N MET A 224 22.92 2.24 -6.67
CA MET A 224 21.49 2.33 -6.44
C MET A 224 20.74 1.11 -7.02
N SER A 225 21.10 0.71 -8.23
CA SER A 225 20.53 -0.48 -8.88
C SER A 225 20.83 -1.75 -8.10
N SER A 226 22.08 -1.92 -7.63
CA SER A 226 22.49 -3.06 -6.81
C SER A 226 21.72 -3.11 -5.49
N ALA A 227 21.55 -1.98 -4.80
CA ALA A 227 20.78 -1.89 -3.56
C ALA A 227 19.31 -2.23 -3.80
N TRP A 228 18.71 -1.71 -4.86
CA TRP A 228 17.32 -1.98 -5.22
C TRP A 228 17.09 -3.45 -5.59
N ARG A 229 17.99 -4.06 -6.36
CA ARG A 229 18.00 -5.50 -6.67
C ARG A 229 17.99 -6.36 -5.42
N ALA A 230 18.88 -6.03 -4.47
CA ALA A 230 18.99 -6.74 -3.19
C ALA A 230 17.71 -6.56 -2.35
N TYR A 231 17.13 -5.37 -2.36
CA TYR A 231 15.90 -5.06 -1.64
C TYR A 231 14.70 -5.87 -2.14
N LEU A 232 14.46 -5.92 -3.46
CA LEU A 232 13.40 -6.74 -4.03
C LEU A 232 13.60 -8.23 -3.73
N ALA A 233 14.84 -8.72 -3.82
CA ALA A 233 15.15 -10.10 -3.48
C ALA A 233 14.85 -10.40 -2.00
N SER A 234 15.16 -9.47 -1.10
CA SER A 234 14.85 -9.60 0.32
C SER A 234 13.33 -9.65 0.57
N LEU A 235 12.54 -8.78 -0.06
CA LEU A 235 11.07 -8.81 0.03
C LEU A 235 10.49 -10.14 -0.47
N ALA A 236 11.00 -10.65 -1.59
CA ALA A 236 10.59 -11.93 -2.12
C ALA A 236 10.92 -13.08 -1.16
N GLN A 237 12.14 -13.12 -0.64
CA GLN A 237 12.62 -14.18 0.27
C GLN A 237 11.91 -14.17 1.63
N GLN A 238 11.52 -13.01 2.16
CA GLN A 238 10.74 -12.90 3.39
C GLN A 238 9.37 -13.61 3.31
N ASN A 239 8.87 -13.80 2.11
CA ASN A 239 7.60 -14.46 1.84
C ASN A 239 7.79 -15.75 1.01
N ASP A 240 8.92 -16.45 1.19
CA ASP A 240 9.27 -17.74 0.57
C ASP A 240 9.25 -17.75 -0.98
N ARG A 241 9.46 -16.58 -1.61
CA ARG A 241 9.52 -16.46 -3.07
C ARG A 241 10.94 -16.46 -3.61
N PRO A 242 11.17 -16.90 -4.85
CA PRO A 242 12.51 -16.96 -5.45
C PRO A 242 13.14 -15.57 -5.62
N GLY A 243 14.13 -15.24 -4.76
CA GLY A 243 14.80 -13.94 -4.78
C GLY A 243 15.57 -13.65 -6.07
N LEU A 244 16.05 -14.68 -6.79
CA LEU A 244 16.74 -14.48 -8.07
C LEU A 244 15.80 -13.96 -9.16
N LEU A 245 14.55 -14.42 -9.20
CA LEU A 245 13.54 -13.88 -10.12
C LEU A 245 13.25 -12.40 -9.81
N ALA A 246 13.16 -12.04 -8.53
CA ALA A 246 12.97 -10.63 -8.12
C ALA A 246 14.17 -9.75 -8.53
N ARG A 247 15.41 -10.28 -8.48
CA ARG A 247 16.60 -9.59 -8.99
C ARG A 247 16.54 -9.37 -10.50
N ALA A 248 16.09 -10.37 -11.26
CA ALA A 248 15.95 -10.30 -12.72
C ALA A 248 14.84 -9.33 -13.17
N MET A 249 13.89 -9.00 -12.30
CA MET A 249 12.92 -7.91 -12.54
C MET A 249 13.58 -6.52 -12.56
N VAL A 250 14.75 -6.38 -11.94
CA VAL A 250 15.49 -5.10 -11.83
C VAL A 250 16.61 -5.02 -12.85
N ASP A 251 17.30 -6.13 -13.08
CA ASP A 251 18.56 -6.19 -13.84
C ASP A 251 18.44 -7.14 -15.03
N SER A 252 18.49 -6.57 -16.22
CA SER A 252 18.40 -7.34 -17.48
C SER A 252 19.61 -8.21 -17.77
N SER A 253 20.74 -8.03 -17.08
CA SER A 253 21.91 -8.89 -17.25
C SER A 253 21.75 -10.27 -16.59
N ILE A 254 20.81 -10.41 -15.65
CA ILE A 254 20.60 -11.64 -14.90
C ILE A 254 19.83 -12.64 -15.74
N GLU A 255 20.48 -13.72 -16.09
CA GLU A 255 19.85 -14.89 -16.71
C GLU A 255 19.37 -15.86 -15.62
N VAL A 256 18.13 -16.35 -15.74
CA VAL A 256 17.54 -17.26 -14.78
C VAL A 256 17.06 -18.53 -15.46
N ILE A 257 17.64 -19.65 -15.04
CA ILE A 257 17.20 -20.99 -15.44
C ILE A 257 16.59 -21.73 -14.26
N GLU A 258 15.65 -22.59 -14.57
CA GLU A 258 15.07 -23.54 -13.62
C GLU A 258 15.73 -24.90 -13.82
N VAL A 259 16.15 -25.49 -12.70
CA VAL A 259 16.71 -26.84 -12.67
C VAL A 259 16.06 -27.63 -11.54
N ASN A 260 16.06 -28.98 -11.69
CA ASN A 260 15.60 -29.87 -10.64
C ASN A 260 16.78 -30.42 -9.84
N GLN A 261 16.63 -30.40 -8.50
CA GLN A 261 17.52 -31.12 -7.59
C GLN A 261 16.69 -32.13 -6.78
N GLY A 262 16.59 -33.34 -7.26
CA GLY A 262 15.59 -34.27 -6.77
C GLY A 262 14.17 -33.75 -7.01
N ALA A 263 13.34 -33.71 -5.99
CA ALA A 263 11.98 -33.17 -6.06
C ALA A 263 11.92 -31.62 -5.93
N LYS A 264 13.04 -30.95 -5.63
CA LYS A 264 13.08 -29.51 -5.40
C LYS A 264 13.40 -28.77 -6.71
N ARG A 265 12.57 -27.79 -7.05
CA ARG A 265 12.83 -26.82 -8.13
C ARG A 265 13.76 -25.72 -7.61
N LEU A 266 14.76 -25.38 -8.40
CA LEU A 266 15.71 -24.29 -8.08
C LEU A 266 15.78 -23.32 -9.25
N PHE A 267 15.80 -22.04 -8.91
CA PHE A 267 16.05 -20.94 -9.83
C PHE A 267 17.49 -20.47 -9.64
N ILE A 268 18.33 -20.65 -10.66
CA ILE A 268 19.76 -20.36 -10.59
C ILE A 268 20.24 -19.62 -11.83
N GLU A 269 21.38 -18.97 -11.73
CA GLU A 269 22.08 -18.48 -12.91
C GLU A 269 22.78 -19.65 -13.64
N PRO A 270 22.90 -19.63 -14.97
CA PRO A 270 23.49 -20.72 -15.74
C PRO A 270 24.89 -21.15 -15.28
N MET A 271 25.70 -20.19 -14.81
CA MET A 271 27.06 -20.45 -14.30
C MET A 271 27.08 -21.32 -13.03
N ASN A 272 25.98 -21.33 -12.28
CA ASN A 272 25.82 -22.11 -11.04
C ASN A 272 25.23 -23.51 -11.28
N LYS A 273 24.96 -23.87 -12.53
CA LYS A 273 24.38 -25.17 -12.91
C LYS A 273 25.41 -26.29 -12.75
N LYS A 274 25.03 -27.38 -12.07
CA LYS A 274 25.84 -28.60 -11.99
C LYS A 274 25.63 -29.46 -13.25
N PRO A 275 26.64 -30.30 -13.59
CA PRO A 275 26.57 -31.13 -14.80
C PRO A 275 25.35 -32.07 -14.85
N ASP A 276 24.95 -32.59 -13.71
CA ASP A 276 23.85 -33.55 -13.53
C ASP A 276 22.45 -32.91 -13.39
N GLN A 277 22.35 -31.58 -13.47
CA GLN A 277 21.08 -30.88 -13.37
C GLN A 277 20.52 -30.54 -14.75
N PRO A 278 19.44 -31.16 -15.22
CA PRO A 278 18.79 -30.77 -16.46
C PRO A 278 18.09 -29.40 -16.29
N VAL A 279 18.22 -28.56 -17.31
CA VAL A 279 17.46 -27.30 -17.39
C VAL A 279 16.04 -27.66 -17.81
N THR A 280 15.06 -27.27 -16.97
CA THR A 280 13.64 -27.50 -17.25
C THR A 280 13.02 -26.30 -17.97
N ARG A 281 13.45 -25.08 -17.65
CA ARG A 281 12.97 -23.83 -18.27
C ARG A 281 14.00 -22.72 -18.14
N THR A 282 14.02 -21.80 -19.11
CA THR A 282 14.68 -20.52 -19.02
C THR A 282 13.60 -19.45 -18.73
N TRP A 283 13.70 -18.80 -17.57
CA TRP A 283 12.74 -17.78 -17.14
C TRP A 283 13.12 -16.38 -17.60
N ASN A 284 14.41 -16.08 -17.61
CA ASN A 284 14.93 -14.81 -18.11
C ASN A 284 16.22 -15.04 -18.89
N LYS A 285 16.35 -14.39 -20.03
CA LYS A 285 17.60 -14.38 -20.83
C LYS A 285 18.35 -13.09 -20.56
N SER A 286 19.67 -13.16 -20.55
CA SER A 286 20.51 -11.95 -20.47
C SER A 286 20.13 -10.96 -21.59
N GLY A 287 20.03 -9.68 -21.24
CA GLY A 287 19.56 -8.62 -22.13
C GLY A 287 18.04 -8.35 -22.07
N SER A 288 17.28 -9.18 -21.34
CA SER A 288 15.84 -9.00 -21.15
C SER A 288 15.52 -8.67 -19.70
N LEU A 289 14.58 -7.76 -19.47
CA LEU A 289 14.08 -7.47 -18.14
C LEU A 289 12.90 -8.40 -17.82
N LEU A 290 12.96 -9.09 -16.67
CA LEU A 290 11.92 -10.05 -16.31
C LEU A 290 10.59 -9.34 -16.02
N THR A 291 9.58 -9.72 -16.78
CA THR A 291 8.18 -9.36 -16.56
C THR A 291 7.36 -10.62 -16.72
N LEU A 292 6.60 -10.98 -15.71
CA LEU A 292 5.83 -12.21 -15.65
C LEU A 292 4.36 -11.93 -15.90
N THR A 293 3.73 -12.69 -16.74
CA THR A 293 2.27 -12.81 -16.80
C THR A 293 1.74 -13.45 -15.52
N ALA A 294 0.46 -13.30 -15.21
CA ALA A 294 -0.15 -13.93 -14.04
C ALA A 294 0.10 -15.44 -13.97
N LYS A 295 0.00 -16.14 -15.10
CA LYS A 295 0.25 -17.59 -15.17
C LYS A 295 1.71 -17.93 -14.88
N GLU A 296 2.65 -17.22 -15.49
CA GLU A 296 4.08 -17.41 -15.25
C GLU A 296 4.47 -17.10 -13.82
N ALA A 297 3.88 -16.05 -13.21
CA ALA A 297 4.12 -15.69 -11.83
C ALA A 297 3.70 -16.80 -10.84
N ILE A 298 2.60 -17.50 -11.14
CA ILE A 298 2.15 -18.65 -10.35
C ILE A 298 3.08 -19.85 -10.61
N GLU A 299 3.38 -20.14 -11.86
CA GLU A 299 4.27 -21.26 -12.23
C GLU A 299 5.64 -21.16 -11.56
N CYS A 300 6.21 -19.94 -11.45
CA CYS A 300 7.49 -19.72 -10.79
C CYS A 300 7.39 -19.35 -9.30
N THR A 301 6.22 -19.49 -8.71
CA THR A 301 5.97 -19.24 -7.28
C THR A 301 6.22 -17.79 -6.81
N ILE A 302 6.21 -16.82 -7.72
CA ILE A 302 6.17 -15.40 -7.40
C ILE A 302 4.76 -15.00 -6.93
N ALA A 303 3.71 -15.57 -7.55
CA ALA A 303 2.33 -15.39 -7.12
C ALA A 303 1.76 -16.72 -6.57
N ASP A 304 0.79 -16.59 -5.66
CA ASP A 304 0.18 -17.70 -4.93
C ASP A 304 -1.06 -18.27 -5.64
N GLY A 305 -1.72 -17.49 -6.51
CA GLY A 305 -2.89 -17.97 -7.23
C GLY A 305 -3.48 -17.01 -8.24
N LEU A 306 -4.31 -17.60 -9.11
CA LEU A 306 -5.12 -16.90 -10.11
C LEU A 306 -6.56 -16.82 -9.61
N VAL A 307 -7.16 -15.65 -9.71
CA VAL A 307 -8.55 -15.41 -9.33
C VAL A 307 -9.21 -14.47 -10.33
N GLY A 308 -10.50 -14.66 -10.57
CA GLY A 308 -11.25 -13.82 -11.51
C GLY A 308 -11.78 -12.52 -10.91
N SER A 309 -11.94 -12.47 -9.56
CA SER A 309 -12.48 -11.31 -8.88
C SER A 309 -12.06 -11.26 -7.41
N ARG A 310 -12.32 -10.10 -6.76
CA ARG A 310 -12.15 -9.94 -5.32
C ARG A 310 -13.00 -10.93 -4.53
N GLU A 311 -14.22 -11.14 -4.94
CA GLU A 311 -15.16 -12.05 -4.28
C GLU A 311 -14.65 -13.47 -4.31
N GLN A 312 -14.15 -13.94 -5.46
CA GLN A 312 -13.52 -15.26 -5.59
C GLN A 312 -12.27 -15.38 -4.71
N LEU A 313 -11.45 -14.32 -4.66
CA LEU A 313 -10.28 -14.28 -3.77
C LEU A 313 -10.69 -14.43 -2.30
N LEU A 314 -11.68 -13.66 -1.85
CA LEU A 314 -12.16 -13.74 -0.47
C LEU A 314 -12.75 -15.10 -0.13
N GLN A 315 -13.47 -15.74 -1.05
CA GLN A 315 -13.93 -17.13 -0.87
C GLN A 315 -12.76 -18.11 -0.71
N GLN A 316 -11.74 -17.99 -1.57
CA GLN A 316 -10.53 -18.83 -1.49
C GLN A 316 -9.75 -18.62 -0.19
N LEU A 317 -9.76 -17.41 0.36
CA LEU A 317 -9.15 -17.05 1.64
C LEU A 317 -10.05 -17.34 2.86
N GLN A 318 -11.19 -17.99 2.66
CA GLN A 318 -12.20 -18.26 3.71
C GLN A 318 -12.70 -17.00 4.40
N ALA A 319 -12.72 -15.88 3.69
CA ALA A 319 -13.20 -14.57 4.13
C ALA A 319 -14.40 -14.09 3.30
N GLY A 320 -15.15 -15.02 2.65
CA GLY A 320 -16.25 -14.68 1.75
C GLY A 320 -17.45 -14.05 2.45
N ASP A 321 -17.61 -14.26 3.75
CA ASP A 321 -18.64 -13.68 4.60
C ASP A 321 -18.16 -12.42 5.37
N ALA A 322 -16.91 -11.99 5.14
CA ALA A 322 -16.35 -10.86 5.84
C ALA A 322 -16.99 -9.53 5.40
N ASN A 323 -17.07 -8.60 6.34
CA ASN A 323 -17.43 -7.22 6.04
C ASN A 323 -16.25 -6.52 5.31
N VAL A 324 -16.41 -6.27 4.02
CA VAL A 324 -15.39 -5.64 3.17
C VAL A 324 -15.55 -4.14 3.20
N VAL A 325 -14.51 -3.45 3.66
CA VAL A 325 -14.45 -1.98 3.74
C VAL A 325 -13.26 -1.46 2.94
N THR A 326 -13.52 -0.58 1.98
CA THR A 326 -12.43 0.10 1.24
C THR A 326 -11.99 1.35 2.02
N ASP A 327 -10.71 1.41 2.35
CA ASP A 327 -10.11 2.62 2.92
C ASP A 327 -10.08 3.74 1.88
N LYS A 328 -10.43 4.95 2.30
CA LYS A 328 -10.55 6.11 1.41
C LYS A 328 -9.42 7.13 1.59
N LYS A 329 -8.46 6.89 2.47
CA LYS A 329 -7.41 7.86 2.81
C LYS A 329 -6.58 8.23 1.58
N VAL A 330 -6.12 7.24 0.81
CA VAL A 330 -5.33 7.49 -0.42
C VAL A 330 -6.15 8.27 -1.45
N ALA A 331 -7.39 7.85 -1.71
CA ALA A 331 -8.26 8.55 -2.65
C ALA A 331 -8.60 9.99 -2.19
N SER A 332 -8.77 10.20 -0.88
CA SER A 332 -8.98 11.54 -0.31
C SER A 332 -7.74 12.42 -0.46
N ALA A 333 -6.56 11.90 -0.14
CA ALA A 333 -5.29 12.61 -0.30
C ALA A 333 -5.05 13.03 -1.75
N ARG A 334 -5.31 12.14 -2.71
CA ARG A 334 -5.26 12.44 -4.16
C ARG A 334 -6.21 13.56 -4.54
N LYS A 335 -7.45 13.51 -4.07
CA LYS A 335 -8.44 14.56 -4.33
C LYS A 335 -8.02 15.90 -3.74
N ASP A 336 -7.47 15.91 -2.53
CA ASP A 336 -6.99 17.12 -1.89
C ASP A 336 -5.81 17.74 -2.65
N LEU A 337 -4.89 16.91 -3.15
CA LEU A 337 -3.79 17.36 -4.02
C LEU A 337 -4.30 17.95 -5.34
N GLN A 338 -5.29 17.32 -5.97
CA GLN A 338 -5.91 17.87 -7.19
C GLN A 338 -6.61 19.22 -6.97
N ILE A 339 -7.24 19.39 -5.79
CA ILE A 339 -7.84 20.67 -5.41
C ILE A 339 -6.75 21.71 -5.17
N ALA A 340 -5.65 21.33 -4.50
CA ALA A 340 -4.52 22.21 -4.26
C ALA A 340 -3.86 22.64 -5.58
N GLN A 341 -3.68 21.73 -6.52
CA GLN A 341 -3.15 22.01 -7.86
C GLN A 341 -4.01 23.07 -8.59
N ARG A 342 -5.34 22.89 -8.59
CA ARG A 342 -6.25 23.87 -9.20
C ARG A 342 -6.15 25.25 -8.55
N LYS A 343 -6.11 25.30 -7.22
CA LYS A 343 -5.93 26.57 -6.48
C LYS A 343 -4.60 27.23 -6.79
N MET A 344 -3.54 26.45 -6.97
CA MET A 344 -2.23 26.93 -7.38
C MET A 344 -2.32 27.57 -8.77
N ASP A 345 -2.91 26.88 -9.75
CA ASP A 345 -3.05 27.38 -11.13
C ASP A 345 -3.90 28.66 -11.18
N GLU A 346 -4.97 28.74 -10.38
CA GLU A 346 -5.82 29.93 -10.26
C GLU A 346 -5.05 31.11 -9.63
N ALA A 347 -4.29 30.86 -8.56
CA ALA A 347 -3.50 31.88 -7.90
C ALA A 347 -2.38 32.40 -8.81
N LEU A 348 -1.68 31.53 -9.54
CA LEU A 348 -0.65 31.92 -10.51
C LEU A 348 -1.23 32.78 -11.65
N LYS A 349 -2.37 32.39 -12.22
CA LYS A 349 -3.07 33.17 -13.25
C LYS A 349 -3.52 34.54 -12.73
N SER A 350 -4.10 34.55 -11.53
CA SER A 350 -4.56 35.79 -10.88
C SER A 350 -3.39 36.74 -10.61
N PHE A 351 -2.30 36.22 -10.09
CA PHE A 351 -1.07 36.95 -9.82
C PHE A 351 -0.50 37.56 -11.11
N ASP A 352 -0.27 36.76 -12.16
CA ASP A 352 0.26 37.25 -13.45
C ASP A 352 -0.62 38.35 -14.04
N MET A 353 -1.94 38.21 -13.99
CA MET A 353 -2.89 39.20 -14.46
C MET A 353 -2.78 40.51 -13.68
N LYS A 354 -2.73 40.44 -12.32
CA LYS A 354 -2.62 41.62 -11.47
C LYS A 354 -1.29 42.34 -11.67
N VAL A 355 -0.18 41.62 -11.81
CA VAL A 355 1.13 42.21 -12.08
C VAL A 355 1.17 42.88 -13.45
N LYS A 356 0.63 42.24 -14.49
CA LYS A 356 0.55 42.84 -15.83
C LYS A 356 -0.32 44.11 -15.81
N GLN A 357 -1.47 44.07 -15.18
CA GLN A 357 -2.37 45.23 -15.08
C GLN A 357 -1.80 46.37 -14.23
N SER A 358 -1.00 46.06 -13.20
CA SER A 358 -0.40 47.07 -12.34
C SER A 358 0.51 48.02 -13.11
N LYS A 359 1.21 47.53 -14.15
CA LYS A 359 2.11 48.33 -15.02
C LYS A 359 1.39 49.44 -15.76
N TYR A 360 0.08 49.32 -16.00
CA TYR A 360 -0.73 50.26 -16.76
C TYR A 360 -1.78 50.98 -15.92
N SER A 361 -1.77 50.79 -14.59
CA SER A 361 -2.83 51.30 -13.72
C SER A 361 -2.53 52.74 -13.23
N GLN A 362 -3.37 53.66 -13.59
CA GLN A 362 -3.53 55.01 -13.06
C GLN A 362 -5.02 55.22 -12.75
N PRO A 363 -5.43 55.73 -11.62
CA PRO A 363 -4.70 56.42 -10.54
C PRO A 363 -4.15 55.47 -9.44
N ALA A 364 -3.35 56.02 -8.52
CA ALA A 364 -2.65 55.31 -7.43
C ALA A 364 -3.51 54.33 -6.59
N PRO A 365 -4.77 54.59 -6.24
CA PRO A 365 -5.60 53.66 -5.48
C PRO A 365 -5.83 52.32 -6.20
N LYS A 366 -5.97 52.31 -7.53
CA LYS A 366 -6.15 51.10 -8.33
C LYS A 366 -4.87 50.28 -8.35
N PHE A 367 -3.72 50.93 -8.49
CA PHE A 367 -2.41 50.31 -8.42
C PHE A 367 -2.17 49.62 -7.08
N LEU A 368 -2.44 50.31 -5.96
CA LEU A 368 -2.33 49.75 -4.62
C LEU A 368 -3.27 48.55 -4.39
N GLY A 369 -4.50 48.64 -4.94
CA GLY A 369 -5.45 47.52 -4.89
C GLY A 369 -4.93 46.26 -5.60
N MET A 370 -4.29 46.42 -6.77
CA MET A 370 -3.68 45.31 -7.52
C MET A 370 -2.49 44.70 -6.81
N LEU A 371 -1.59 45.53 -6.25
CA LEU A 371 -0.45 45.03 -5.47
C LEU A 371 -0.91 44.26 -4.22
N ARG A 372 -1.95 44.75 -3.52
CA ARG A 372 -2.54 44.05 -2.37
C ARG A 372 -3.10 42.68 -2.79
N GLY A 373 -3.83 42.64 -3.91
CA GLY A 373 -4.34 41.38 -4.47
C GLY A 373 -3.24 40.40 -4.90
N ALA A 374 -2.17 40.89 -5.55
CA ALA A 374 -1.02 40.09 -5.92
C ALA A 374 -0.30 39.50 -4.69
N ARG A 375 -0.13 40.31 -3.64
CA ARG A 375 0.39 39.86 -2.35
C ARG A 375 -0.41 38.69 -1.76
N THR A 376 -1.74 38.81 -1.75
CA THR A 376 -2.62 37.73 -1.27
C THR A 376 -2.46 36.46 -2.09
N ASP A 377 -2.33 36.55 -3.42
CA ASP A 377 -2.12 35.39 -4.28
C ASP A 377 -0.79 34.70 -3.92
N VAL A 378 0.30 35.45 -3.72
CA VAL A 378 1.61 34.88 -3.35
C VAL A 378 1.59 34.26 -1.94
N GLU A 379 0.90 34.89 -0.97
CA GLU A 379 0.70 34.32 0.35
C GLU A 379 -0.07 32.97 0.26
N ASN A 380 -1.09 32.89 -0.59
CA ASN A 380 -1.82 31.65 -0.84
C ASN A 380 -0.92 30.57 -1.47
N LEU A 381 -0.09 30.94 -2.47
CA LEU A 381 0.89 30.04 -3.08
C LEU A 381 1.88 29.51 -2.04
N LYS A 382 2.40 30.39 -1.17
CA LYS A 382 3.31 30.00 -0.07
C LYS A 382 2.66 28.97 0.88
N ASN A 383 1.40 29.21 1.25
CA ASN A 383 0.65 28.29 2.12
C ASN A 383 0.40 26.94 1.44
N LEU A 384 0.07 26.95 0.14
CA LEU A 384 -0.09 25.71 -0.65
C LEU A 384 1.23 24.94 -0.76
N ALA A 385 2.35 25.61 -1.06
CA ALA A 385 3.66 24.99 -1.18
C ALA A 385 4.10 24.29 0.13
N LYS A 386 3.86 24.94 1.26
CA LYS A 386 4.17 24.36 2.59
C LYS A 386 3.30 23.17 2.93
N LYS A 387 2.02 23.20 2.55
CA LYS A 387 1.06 22.14 2.88
C LYS A 387 1.15 20.96 1.94
N TYR A 388 1.52 21.18 0.69
CA TYR A 388 1.56 20.17 -0.38
C TYR A 388 2.92 20.20 -1.10
N PRO A 389 3.96 19.53 -0.55
CA PRO A 389 5.28 19.45 -1.19
C PRO A 389 5.23 18.87 -2.61
N ASP A 390 4.27 17.97 -2.88
CA ASP A 390 4.02 17.37 -4.19
C ASP A 390 3.65 18.37 -5.31
N LEU A 391 3.36 19.63 -4.97
CA LEU A 391 3.18 20.70 -5.96
C LEU A 391 4.52 21.21 -6.53
N HIS A 392 5.65 20.78 -5.96
CA HIS A 392 7.02 21.12 -6.40
C HIS A 392 7.26 22.61 -6.63
N MET A 393 6.68 23.45 -5.77
CA MET A 393 6.84 24.90 -5.86
C MET A 393 8.14 25.33 -5.17
N ASP A 394 8.88 26.23 -5.83
CA ASP A 394 10.07 26.84 -5.24
C ASP A 394 9.67 27.90 -4.21
N ILE A 395 9.77 27.51 -2.93
CA ILE A 395 9.39 28.37 -1.80
C ILE A 395 10.28 29.60 -1.71
N ASP A 396 11.57 29.49 -2.03
CA ASP A 396 12.52 30.59 -1.95
C ASP A 396 12.19 31.65 -3.02
N SER A 397 11.87 31.23 -4.22
CA SER A 397 11.39 32.11 -5.28
C SER A 397 10.06 32.81 -4.92
N ILE A 398 9.13 32.07 -4.30
CA ILE A 398 7.86 32.63 -3.83
C ILE A 398 8.10 33.69 -2.73
N GLU A 399 9.02 33.43 -1.80
CA GLU A 399 9.36 34.36 -0.72
C GLU A 399 10.08 35.61 -1.27
N ALA A 400 10.95 35.47 -2.23
CA ALA A 400 11.60 36.59 -2.91
C ALA A 400 10.58 37.49 -3.63
N GLU A 401 9.62 36.88 -4.34
CA GLU A 401 8.54 37.63 -5.02
C GLU A 401 7.64 38.35 -4.02
N LEU A 402 7.29 37.72 -2.90
CA LEU A 402 6.50 38.33 -1.83
C LEU A 402 7.20 39.56 -1.25
N ASN A 403 8.51 39.48 -1.02
CA ASN A 403 9.31 40.60 -0.52
C ASN A 403 9.37 41.72 -1.53
N SER A 404 9.50 41.43 -2.82
CA SER A 404 9.47 42.41 -3.91
C SER A 404 8.14 43.17 -3.96
N ILE A 405 7.03 42.46 -3.88
CA ILE A 405 5.68 43.06 -3.87
C ILE A 405 5.46 43.91 -2.63
N ASN A 406 5.90 43.46 -1.44
CA ASN A 406 5.81 44.23 -0.22
C ASN A 406 6.59 45.54 -0.33
N ALA A 407 7.81 45.52 -0.85
CA ALA A 407 8.61 46.72 -1.09
C ALA A 407 7.92 47.69 -2.07
N ALA A 408 7.38 47.17 -3.17
CA ALA A 408 6.65 47.97 -4.15
C ALA A 408 5.38 48.61 -3.54
N TYR A 409 4.64 47.85 -2.72
CA TYR A 409 3.45 48.33 -2.02
C TYR A 409 3.77 49.46 -1.04
N GLU A 410 4.80 49.30 -0.21
CA GLU A 410 5.22 50.29 0.75
C GLU A 410 5.70 51.60 0.07
N ASN A 411 6.46 51.49 -1.01
CA ASN A 411 6.93 52.60 -1.79
C ASN A 411 5.73 53.37 -2.40
N ALA A 412 4.78 52.70 -3.00
CA ALA A 412 3.57 53.31 -3.60
C ALA A 412 2.70 53.98 -2.51
N LEU A 413 2.62 53.37 -1.33
CA LEU A 413 1.89 53.97 -0.20
C LEU A 413 2.52 55.27 0.30
N ARG A 414 3.87 55.33 0.38
CA ARG A 414 4.63 56.54 0.75
C ARG A 414 4.45 57.65 -0.27
N GLU A 415 4.50 57.35 -1.57
CA GLU A 415 4.26 58.33 -2.62
C GLU A 415 2.84 58.91 -2.59
N THR A 416 1.85 58.02 -2.33
CA THR A 416 0.45 58.49 -2.21
C THR A 416 0.26 59.44 -1.03
N LYS A 417 0.91 59.15 0.10
CA LYS A 417 0.87 60.03 1.29
C LYS A 417 1.61 61.37 1.11
N ARG A 418 2.59 61.44 0.22
CA ARG A 418 3.31 62.70 -0.07
C ARG A 418 2.55 63.60 -1.04
N ARG A 419 1.60 63.06 -1.81
CA ARG A 419 0.79 63.78 -2.81
C ARG A 419 -0.53 64.31 -2.22
N ASN A 420 -0.97 63.80 -1.11
CA ASN A 420 -2.09 64.28 -0.31
C ASN A 420 -1.59 65.16 0.86
#